data_4c23241b446f2ac3874f2e69c390c596
#
_entry.id   4c23241b446f2ac3874f2e69c390c596
#
_cell.length_a   1.000
_cell.length_b   1.000
_cell.length_c   1.000
_cell.angle_alpha   90.00
_cell.angle_beta   90.00
_cell.angle_gamma   90.00
#
_symmetry.space_group_name_H-M   'P 1'
#
loop_
_entity.id
_entity.type
_entity.pdbx_description
1 polymer ?
#
loop_
_entity_poly.entity_id
_entity_poly.type
_entity_poly.pdbx_seq_one_letter_code
_entity_poly.pdbx_strand_id
1 'polypeptide(L)'
;GGSTLPTTANLMHYFGGLDYFKIAKEIDVVSWDTYPTWHKEAVIDTAYDNGMCHDLMRSLKGKPFFQMESCPTSTNWQSVSKLKKPGMLFAQSMQAIAHGGEGALYFQIRQSRGASEKFHGAVIDHYGGNDTRVFKEVSRVGEVLKELKELAGTTVNSSVAMLYDWDSQWAMEDSQGPRNKGLHYLAAMLKFYRGFRKQGVNVDVIDMTCELDKYK
;
A
#
# COMPACT_ATOMS: atom_id res chain seq x y z
N GLY A 1 6.15 12.08 28.29
CA GLY A 1 4.84 12.67 28.41
C GLY A 1 3.89 11.98 27.44
N GLY A 2 2.92 11.22 27.97
CA GLY A 2 2.00 10.47 27.12
C GLY A 2 1.01 11.42 26.42
N SER A 3 1.07 11.47 25.10
CA SER A 3 -0.01 12.04 24.30
C SER A 3 -1.25 11.15 24.43
N THR A 4 -2.43 11.76 24.50
CA THR A 4 -3.72 11.06 24.41
C THR A 4 -4.21 10.97 22.95
N LEU A 5 -3.46 11.54 22.00
CA LEU A 5 -3.77 11.49 20.58
C LEU A 5 -3.29 10.17 19.99
N PRO A 6 -4.04 9.59 19.04
CA PRO A 6 -3.61 8.39 18.31
C PRO A 6 -2.28 8.61 17.62
N THR A 7 -1.44 7.59 17.64
CA THR A 7 -0.14 7.58 16.99
C THR A 7 -0.18 6.76 15.71
N THR A 8 0.55 7.19 14.70
CA THR A 8 0.74 6.46 13.45
C THR A 8 2.14 6.72 12.89
N ALA A 9 2.54 5.95 11.91
CA ALA A 9 3.79 6.14 11.18
C ALA A 9 3.58 5.80 9.70
N ASN A 10 4.24 6.54 8.81
CA ASN A 10 4.23 6.25 7.38
C ASN A 10 5.12 5.01 7.11
N LEU A 11 4.51 3.84 7.05
CA LEU A 11 5.21 2.62 6.65
C LEU A 11 5.44 2.63 5.14
N MET A 12 6.49 1.98 4.66
CA MET A 12 6.89 2.03 3.26
C MET A 12 6.95 0.63 2.66
N HIS A 13 5.95 0.23 1.90
CA HIS A 13 5.94 -1.04 1.18
C HIS A 13 6.49 -2.21 2.05
N TYR A 14 7.38 -3.07 1.54
CA TYR A 14 8.06 -4.13 2.30
C TYR A 14 9.47 -3.67 2.72
N PHE A 15 9.56 -2.59 3.46
CA PHE A 15 10.86 -2.03 3.83
C PHE A 15 11.68 -3.00 4.67
N GLY A 16 12.81 -3.45 4.13
CA GLY A 16 13.63 -4.50 4.75
C GLY A 16 14.32 -4.10 6.07
N GLY A 17 14.40 -2.81 6.37
CA GLY A 17 15.04 -2.33 7.60
C GLY A 17 14.16 -2.34 8.85
N LEU A 18 12.87 -2.65 8.73
CA LEU A 18 11.90 -2.54 9.82
C LEU A 18 10.94 -3.72 9.83
N ASP A 19 10.79 -4.35 10.98
CA ASP A 19 9.77 -5.36 11.23
C ASP A 19 8.44 -4.67 11.57
N TYR A 20 7.50 -4.70 10.65
CA TYR A 20 6.22 -4.02 10.82
C TYR A 20 5.32 -4.69 11.86
N PHE A 21 5.44 -5.97 12.11
CA PHE A 21 4.68 -6.63 13.16
C PHE A 21 5.11 -6.12 14.55
N LYS A 22 6.40 -5.83 14.73
CA LYS A 22 6.90 -5.22 15.97
C LYS A 22 6.44 -3.76 16.10
N ILE A 23 6.57 -2.98 15.03
CA ILE A 23 6.16 -1.55 15.02
C ILE A 23 4.66 -1.40 15.25
N ALA A 24 3.84 -2.23 14.63
CA ALA A 24 2.39 -2.15 14.76
C ALA A 24 1.88 -2.31 16.20
N LYS A 25 2.65 -2.94 17.09
CA LYS A 25 2.33 -3.05 18.53
C LYS A 25 2.42 -1.72 19.23
N GLU A 26 3.27 -0.82 18.76
CA GLU A 26 3.61 0.46 19.39
C GLU A 26 2.83 1.66 18.83
N ILE A 27 2.10 1.49 17.72
CA ILE A 27 1.29 2.54 17.10
C ILE A 27 -0.21 2.21 17.17
N ASP A 28 -1.06 3.23 17.23
CA ASP A 28 -2.50 3.04 17.33
C ASP A 28 -3.14 2.72 15.98
N VAL A 29 -2.67 3.36 14.91
CA VAL A 29 -3.23 3.26 13.58
C VAL A 29 -2.13 2.89 12.58
N VAL A 30 -2.39 1.87 11.77
CA VAL A 30 -1.50 1.52 10.66
C VAL A 30 -1.75 2.44 9.49
N SER A 31 -0.68 3.02 8.94
CA SER A 31 -0.73 3.76 7.69
C SER A 31 0.52 3.52 6.87
N TRP A 32 0.43 3.68 5.55
CA TRP A 32 1.56 3.44 4.68
C TRP A 32 1.54 4.28 3.41
N ASP A 33 2.71 4.45 2.81
CA ASP A 33 2.94 5.23 1.61
C ASP A 33 3.06 4.30 0.40
N THR A 34 2.23 4.53 -0.62
CA THR A 34 2.16 3.68 -1.80
C THR A 34 2.36 4.46 -3.09
N TYR A 35 3.42 4.09 -3.80
CA TYR A 35 3.82 4.72 -5.06
C TYR A 35 4.04 3.69 -6.17
N PRO A 36 3.01 2.90 -6.54
CA PRO A 36 3.16 1.85 -7.53
C PRO A 36 3.45 2.39 -8.92
N THR A 37 4.30 1.68 -9.66
CA THR A 37 4.72 2.06 -11.00
C THR A 37 3.77 1.49 -12.05
N TRP A 38 2.66 2.17 -12.32
CA TRP A 38 1.59 1.72 -13.22
C TRP A 38 1.93 1.75 -14.71
N HIS A 39 3.09 2.22 -15.11
CA HIS A 39 3.52 2.30 -16.51
C HIS A 39 4.43 1.14 -16.95
N LYS A 40 4.64 0.15 -16.10
CA LYS A 40 5.31 -1.10 -16.47
C LYS A 40 4.40 -1.95 -17.37
N GLU A 41 5.00 -2.81 -18.20
CA GLU A 41 4.24 -3.69 -19.10
C GLU A 41 3.28 -4.61 -18.31
N ALA A 42 3.75 -5.19 -17.22
CA ALA A 42 2.96 -6.07 -16.36
C ALA A 42 2.17 -5.30 -15.29
N VAL A 43 1.22 -4.45 -15.70
CA VAL A 43 0.37 -3.66 -14.78
C VAL A 43 -0.34 -4.53 -13.75
N ILE A 44 -0.80 -5.73 -14.14
CA ILE A 44 -1.48 -6.65 -13.22
C ILE A 44 -0.54 -7.15 -12.10
N ASP A 45 0.74 -7.29 -12.38
CA ASP A 45 1.73 -7.68 -11.37
C ASP A 45 1.92 -6.57 -10.34
N THR A 46 1.95 -5.31 -10.79
CA THR A 46 1.96 -4.14 -9.91
C THR A 46 0.71 -4.11 -9.02
N ALA A 47 -0.46 -4.46 -9.57
CA ALA A 47 -1.70 -4.52 -8.79
C ALA A 47 -1.65 -5.61 -7.70
N TYR A 48 -1.11 -6.79 -8.00
CA TYR A 48 -0.95 -7.85 -6.98
C TYR A 48 0.07 -7.49 -5.91
N ASP A 49 1.19 -6.89 -6.28
CA ASP A 49 2.21 -6.45 -5.34
C ASP A 49 1.64 -5.40 -4.38
N ASN A 50 0.99 -4.39 -4.92
CA ASN A 50 0.32 -3.37 -4.13
C ASN A 50 -0.80 -3.95 -3.25
N GLY A 51 -1.58 -4.90 -3.78
CA GLY A 51 -2.64 -5.60 -3.06
C GLY A 51 -2.12 -6.43 -1.89
N MET A 52 -1.01 -7.16 -2.05
CA MET A 52 -0.40 -7.91 -0.94
C MET A 52 0.09 -6.97 0.17
N CYS A 53 0.61 -5.80 -0.20
CA CYS A 53 1.01 -4.81 0.79
C CYS A 53 -0.19 -4.23 1.54
N HIS A 54 -1.31 -3.92 0.86
CA HIS A 54 -2.55 -3.52 1.53
C HIS A 54 -3.04 -4.60 2.51
N ASP A 55 -3.04 -5.87 2.09
CA ASP A 55 -3.46 -6.99 2.94
C ASP A 55 -2.52 -7.16 4.14
N LEU A 56 -1.20 -6.95 3.98
CA LEU A 56 -0.25 -6.90 5.08
C LEU A 56 -0.63 -5.78 6.06
N MET A 57 -0.82 -4.54 5.60
CA MET A 57 -1.14 -3.40 6.45
C MET A 57 -2.42 -3.62 7.25
N ARG A 58 -3.47 -4.15 6.62
CA ARG A 58 -4.69 -4.55 7.31
C ARG A 58 -4.42 -5.60 8.38
N SER A 59 -3.62 -6.63 8.05
CA SER A 59 -3.37 -7.77 8.93
C SER A 59 -2.53 -7.43 10.16
N LEU A 60 -1.69 -6.38 10.11
CA LEU A 60 -0.84 -5.96 11.22
C LEU A 60 -1.63 -5.73 12.53
N LYS A 61 -2.87 -5.26 12.43
CA LYS A 61 -3.75 -5.03 13.59
C LYS A 61 -5.13 -5.68 13.43
N GLY A 62 -5.44 -6.33 12.30
CA GLY A 62 -6.77 -6.82 12.00
C GLY A 62 -7.83 -5.69 11.93
N LYS A 63 -7.43 -4.49 11.57
CA LYS A 63 -8.23 -3.27 11.54
C LYS A 63 -8.01 -2.52 10.23
N PRO A 64 -8.89 -1.56 9.88
CA PRO A 64 -8.66 -0.67 8.77
C PRO A 64 -7.32 0.06 8.89
N PHE A 65 -6.72 0.35 7.73
CA PHE A 65 -5.47 1.12 7.63
C PHE A 65 -5.68 2.37 6.76
N PHE A 66 -4.77 3.33 6.82
CA PHE A 66 -4.78 4.47 5.90
C PHE A 66 -3.71 4.30 4.81
N GLN A 67 -4.11 4.54 3.56
CA GLN A 67 -3.15 4.88 2.52
C GLN A 67 -2.72 6.33 2.76
N MET A 68 -1.66 6.51 3.58
CA MET A 68 -1.24 7.82 4.09
C MET A 68 -0.71 8.71 2.98
N GLU A 69 0.07 8.14 2.07
CA GLU A 69 0.53 8.84 0.89
C GLU A 69 0.29 8.03 -0.37
N SER A 70 -0.10 8.72 -1.41
CA SER A 70 -0.05 8.24 -2.78
C SER A 70 0.09 9.41 -3.75
N CYS A 71 0.70 9.18 -4.91
CA CYS A 71 0.82 10.23 -5.90
C CYS A 71 -0.42 10.30 -6.79
N PRO A 72 -1.03 11.48 -6.97
CA PRO A 72 -2.16 11.61 -7.90
C PRO A 72 -1.75 11.45 -9.37
N THR A 73 -0.50 11.77 -9.73
CA THR A 73 -0.03 11.74 -11.13
C THR A 73 1.27 10.98 -11.31
N SER A 74 2.41 11.61 -11.06
CA SER A 74 3.76 11.08 -11.28
C SER A 74 4.66 11.34 -10.08
N THR A 75 5.54 10.40 -9.80
CA THR A 75 6.54 10.49 -8.72
C THR A 75 7.88 10.98 -9.27
N ASN A 76 8.40 12.08 -8.75
CA ASN A 76 9.63 12.70 -9.27
C ASN A 76 10.91 11.89 -8.99
N TRP A 77 10.92 11.06 -7.97
CA TRP A 77 12.08 10.26 -7.55
C TRP A 77 12.14 8.86 -8.22
N GLN A 78 11.14 8.46 -8.97
CA GLN A 78 11.24 7.25 -9.79
C GLN A 78 12.15 7.49 -10.99
N SER A 79 12.90 6.47 -11.41
CA SER A 79 13.83 6.53 -12.56
C SER A 79 13.17 7.01 -13.85
N VAL A 80 11.90 6.70 -14.02
CA VAL A 80 11.05 7.22 -15.10
C VAL A 80 9.78 7.78 -14.47
N SER A 81 9.63 9.10 -14.49
CA SER A 81 8.44 9.79 -14.03
C SER A 81 7.41 9.85 -15.15
N LYS A 82 6.36 9.06 -15.06
CA LYS A 82 5.24 9.08 -16.02
C LYS A 82 3.94 9.40 -15.31
N LEU A 83 3.10 10.16 -15.99
CA LEU A 83 1.74 10.42 -15.55
C LEU A 83 0.92 9.12 -15.50
N LYS A 84 0.10 8.97 -14.48
CA LYS A 84 -0.90 7.91 -14.46
C LYS A 84 -1.86 8.06 -15.64
N LYS A 85 -2.20 6.94 -16.28
CA LYS A 85 -3.24 6.89 -17.30
C LYS A 85 -4.59 7.32 -16.69
N PRO A 86 -5.51 7.88 -17.49
CA PRO A 86 -6.87 8.16 -17.02
C PRO A 86 -7.50 6.97 -16.34
N GLY A 87 -8.17 7.17 -15.21
CA GLY A 87 -8.79 6.13 -14.40
C GLY A 87 -7.85 5.37 -13.46
N MET A 88 -6.54 5.43 -13.64
CA MET A 88 -5.59 4.66 -12.82
C MET A 88 -5.50 5.19 -11.39
N LEU A 89 -5.63 6.49 -11.19
CA LEU A 89 -5.71 7.08 -9.85
C LEU A 89 -6.93 6.55 -9.09
N PHE A 90 -8.07 6.56 -9.76
CA PHE A 90 -9.32 6.04 -9.20
C PHE A 90 -9.19 4.55 -8.85
N ALA A 91 -8.70 3.73 -9.79
CA ALA A 91 -8.53 2.29 -9.58
C ALA A 91 -7.59 1.98 -8.40
N GLN A 92 -6.46 2.70 -8.27
CA GLN A 92 -5.53 2.56 -7.15
C GLN A 92 -6.18 2.91 -5.82
N SER A 93 -6.92 4.02 -5.76
CA SER A 93 -7.60 4.44 -4.53
C SER A 93 -8.69 3.45 -4.12
N MET A 94 -9.49 2.97 -5.08
CA MET A 94 -10.51 1.96 -4.81
C MET A 94 -9.88 0.60 -4.44
N GLN A 95 -8.70 0.25 -4.95
CA GLN A 95 -7.98 -0.94 -4.52
C GLN A 95 -7.66 -0.87 -3.02
N ALA A 96 -7.15 0.27 -2.52
CA ALA A 96 -6.87 0.43 -1.10
C ALA A 96 -8.13 0.21 -0.25
N ILE A 97 -9.27 0.80 -0.64
CA ILE A 97 -10.54 0.63 0.06
C ILE A 97 -11.00 -0.83 0.01
N ALA A 98 -10.96 -1.47 -1.15
CA ALA A 98 -11.35 -2.87 -1.33
C ALA A 98 -10.51 -3.87 -0.50
N HIS A 99 -9.30 -3.49 -0.13
CA HIS A 99 -8.41 -4.26 0.76
C HIS A 99 -8.55 -3.88 2.25
N GLY A 100 -9.56 -3.06 2.61
CA GLY A 100 -9.83 -2.66 3.99
C GLY A 100 -9.15 -1.36 4.43
N GLY A 101 -8.76 -0.51 3.48
CA GLY A 101 -8.30 0.84 3.76
C GLY A 101 -9.46 1.75 4.15
N GLU A 102 -9.25 2.64 5.13
CA GLU A 102 -10.23 3.61 5.62
C GLU A 102 -10.25 4.89 4.77
N GLY A 103 -9.18 5.17 4.05
CA GLY A 103 -9.07 6.36 3.22
C GLY A 103 -7.83 6.36 2.33
N ALA A 104 -7.86 7.22 1.33
CA ALA A 104 -6.76 7.47 0.40
C ALA A 104 -6.33 8.93 0.49
N LEU A 105 -5.12 9.17 0.96
CA LEU A 105 -4.52 10.49 1.05
C LEU A 105 -3.50 10.67 -0.07
N TYR A 106 -3.28 11.91 -0.46
CA TYR A 106 -2.42 12.22 -1.59
C TYR A 106 -1.28 13.16 -1.21
N PHE A 107 -0.08 12.78 -1.54
CA PHE A 107 1.06 13.68 -1.60
C PHE A 107 1.22 14.18 -3.04
N GLN A 108 0.90 15.45 -3.33
CA GLN A 108 0.50 16.50 -2.43
C GLN A 108 -0.72 17.28 -2.98
N ILE A 109 -1.31 18.16 -2.16
CA ILE A 109 -2.47 18.93 -2.63
C ILE A 109 -2.09 19.94 -3.72
N ARG A 110 -0.98 20.68 -3.54
CA ARG A 110 -0.47 21.66 -4.52
C ARG A 110 1.00 21.40 -4.79
N GLN A 111 1.34 21.34 -6.06
CA GLN A 111 2.70 21.09 -6.52
C GLN A 111 3.64 22.19 -6.04
N SER A 112 4.74 21.80 -5.40
CA SER A 112 5.78 22.69 -4.89
C SER A 112 6.49 23.43 -6.02
N ARG A 113 6.80 24.73 -5.82
CA ARG A 113 7.52 25.52 -6.80
C ARG A 113 9.04 25.42 -6.68
N GLY A 114 9.54 24.86 -5.58
CA GLY A 114 10.96 24.73 -5.30
C GLY A 114 11.26 23.44 -4.53
N ALA A 115 12.52 23.27 -4.12
CA ALA A 115 13.07 22.10 -3.43
C ALA A 115 13.03 20.82 -4.27
N SER A 116 13.39 19.69 -3.64
CA SER A 116 13.54 18.39 -4.29
C SER A 116 12.22 17.86 -4.86
N GLU A 117 11.09 18.19 -4.23
CA GLU A 117 9.75 17.70 -4.58
C GLU A 117 9.01 18.59 -5.61
N LYS A 118 9.66 19.58 -6.19
CA LYS A 118 9.02 20.53 -7.13
C LYS A 118 8.40 19.89 -8.38
N PHE A 119 8.83 18.70 -8.76
CA PHE A 119 8.28 17.94 -9.88
C PHE A 119 7.43 16.75 -9.46
N HIS A 120 7.21 16.57 -8.16
CA HIS A 120 6.27 15.57 -7.69
C HIS A 120 4.85 15.94 -8.10
N GLY A 121 4.08 14.95 -8.53
CA GLY A 121 2.69 15.16 -8.91
C GLY A 121 1.83 15.63 -7.74
N ALA A 122 0.79 16.40 -8.05
CA ALA A 122 -0.12 16.94 -7.04
C ALA A 122 -1.56 16.92 -7.54
N VAL A 123 -2.51 17.15 -6.63
CA VAL A 123 -3.92 17.32 -6.99
C VAL A 123 -4.10 18.58 -7.83
N ILE A 124 -3.38 19.66 -7.46
CA ILE A 124 -3.32 20.92 -8.17
C ILE A 124 -1.86 21.12 -8.62
N ASP A 125 -1.62 21.08 -9.92
CA ASP A 125 -0.29 21.24 -10.51
C ASP A 125 0.20 22.70 -10.56
N HIS A 126 1.36 22.96 -11.17
CA HIS A 126 1.91 24.30 -11.29
C HIS A 126 1.00 25.26 -12.06
N TYR A 127 0.26 24.80 -13.03
CA TYR A 127 -0.72 25.59 -13.79
C TYR A 127 -2.00 25.83 -13.01
N GLY A 128 -2.28 24.98 -12.07
CA GLY A 128 -3.18 25.04 -10.95
C GLY A 128 -4.60 25.52 -11.21
N GLY A 129 -5.51 24.57 -11.39
CA GLY A 129 -6.94 24.81 -11.44
C GLY A 129 -7.71 23.59 -10.96
N ASN A 130 -9.02 23.73 -10.83
CA ASN A 130 -9.93 22.65 -10.50
C ASN A 130 -10.53 21.99 -11.77
N ASP A 131 -10.08 22.37 -12.93
CA ASP A 131 -10.53 21.90 -14.24
C ASP A 131 -9.66 20.79 -14.83
N THR A 132 -8.52 20.49 -14.20
CA THR A 132 -7.61 19.43 -14.64
C THR A 132 -8.24 18.04 -14.49
N ARG A 133 -7.77 17.10 -15.33
CA ARG A 133 -8.19 15.69 -15.22
C ARG A 133 -7.93 15.13 -13.82
N VAL A 134 -6.78 15.40 -13.27
CA VAL A 134 -6.36 14.88 -11.95
C VAL A 134 -7.26 15.38 -10.84
N PHE A 135 -7.54 16.69 -10.83
CA PHE A 135 -8.46 17.27 -9.85
C PHE A 135 -9.85 16.59 -9.92
N LYS A 136 -10.38 16.41 -11.14
CA LYS A 136 -11.66 15.74 -11.37
C LYS A 136 -11.65 14.28 -10.92
N GLU A 137 -10.57 13.53 -11.18
CA GLU A 137 -10.42 12.15 -10.71
C GLU A 137 -10.36 12.06 -9.17
N VAL A 138 -9.62 12.95 -8.51
CA VAL A 138 -9.60 13.00 -7.03
C VAL A 138 -10.97 13.36 -6.47
N SER A 139 -11.65 14.35 -7.06
CA SER A 139 -13.02 14.72 -6.68
C SER A 139 -13.97 13.52 -6.81
N ARG A 140 -13.86 12.76 -7.92
CA ARG A 140 -14.66 11.54 -8.11
C ARG A 140 -14.38 10.46 -7.05
N VAL A 141 -13.12 10.29 -6.63
CA VAL A 141 -12.79 9.40 -5.50
C VAL A 141 -13.56 9.84 -4.25
N GLY A 142 -13.50 11.14 -3.92
CA GLY A 142 -14.21 11.67 -2.77
C GLY A 142 -15.73 11.50 -2.82
N GLU A 143 -16.34 11.64 -4.00
CA GLU A 143 -17.78 11.38 -4.21
C GLU A 143 -18.13 9.92 -3.94
N VAL A 144 -17.37 8.99 -4.54
CA VAL A 144 -17.59 7.55 -4.36
C VAL A 144 -17.39 7.14 -2.90
N LEU A 145 -16.38 7.67 -2.22
CA LEU A 145 -16.18 7.37 -0.80
C LEU A 145 -17.36 7.82 0.07
N LYS A 146 -18.02 8.94 -0.27
CA LYS A 146 -19.26 9.35 0.41
C LYS A 146 -20.41 8.38 0.17
N GLU A 147 -20.51 7.83 -1.06
CA GLU A 147 -21.50 6.79 -1.39
C GLU A 147 -21.22 5.49 -0.61
N LEU A 148 -19.95 5.15 -0.41
CA LEU A 148 -19.48 3.95 0.30
C LEU A 148 -19.29 4.14 1.81
N LYS A 149 -19.88 5.16 2.41
CA LYS A 149 -19.73 5.49 3.85
C LYS A 149 -20.02 4.32 4.80
N GLU A 150 -20.83 3.35 4.38
CA GLU A 150 -21.16 2.15 5.15
C GLU A 150 -19.97 1.20 5.34
N LEU A 151 -18.92 1.34 4.49
CA LEU A 151 -17.69 0.58 4.64
C LEU A 151 -16.75 1.13 5.73
N ALA A 152 -17.00 2.35 6.21
CA ALA A 152 -16.16 2.95 7.24
C ALA A 152 -16.11 2.07 8.49
N GLY A 153 -14.91 1.81 9.01
CA GLY A 153 -14.68 0.95 10.16
C GLY A 153 -14.81 -0.55 9.89
N THR A 154 -15.15 -0.96 8.67
CA THR A 154 -15.21 -2.39 8.31
C THR A 154 -13.85 -2.96 7.97
N THR A 155 -13.73 -4.28 7.96
CA THR A 155 -12.52 -4.99 7.53
C THR A 155 -12.86 -6.11 6.56
N VAL A 156 -11.85 -6.64 5.88
CA VAL A 156 -11.99 -7.77 4.95
C VAL A 156 -11.80 -9.06 5.72
N ASN A 157 -12.76 -9.97 5.61
CA ASN A 157 -12.63 -11.31 6.17
C ASN A 157 -11.81 -12.19 5.22
N SER A 158 -10.88 -12.95 5.80
CA SER A 158 -10.06 -13.91 5.08
C SER A 158 -10.08 -15.26 5.79
N SER A 159 -10.23 -16.34 5.02
CA SER A 159 -10.09 -17.72 5.51
C SER A 159 -8.71 -18.32 5.19
N VAL A 160 -7.84 -17.58 4.55
CA VAL A 160 -6.49 -17.99 4.17
C VAL A 160 -5.50 -16.99 4.76
N ALA A 161 -4.43 -17.50 5.34
CA ALA A 161 -3.29 -16.72 5.78
C ALA A 161 -2.03 -17.09 5.00
N MET A 162 -1.20 -16.09 4.75
CA MET A 162 0.18 -16.25 4.35
C MET A 162 1.08 -15.77 5.49
N LEU A 163 2.00 -16.63 5.91
CA LEU A 163 3.00 -16.26 6.90
C LEU A 163 4.10 -15.44 6.26
N TYR A 164 4.31 -14.23 6.75
CA TYR A 164 5.40 -13.34 6.34
C TYR A 164 6.29 -13.08 7.55
N ASP A 165 7.59 -13.33 7.40
CA ASP A 165 8.53 -13.25 8.50
C ASP A 165 9.77 -12.45 8.10
N TRP A 166 9.98 -11.31 8.76
CA TRP A 166 11.15 -10.45 8.51
C TRP A 166 12.46 -11.13 8.89
N ASP A 167 12.48 -11.92 9.97
CA ASP A 167 13.69 -12.61 10.40
C ASP A 167 14.13 -13.65 9.34
N SER A 168 13.19 -14.37 8.74
CA SER A 168 13.46 -15.28 7.61
C SER A 168 13.92 -14.54 6.35
N GLN A 169 13.32 -13.39 6.06
CA GLN A 169 13.76 -12.55 4.94
C GLN A 169 15.20 -12.09 5.14
N TRP A 170 15.53 -11.56 6.31
CA TRP A 170 16.89 -11.11 6.63
C TRP A 170 17.90 -12.26 6.60
N ALA A 171 17.55 -13.41 7.18
CA ALA A 171 18.40 -14.59 7.15
C ALA A 171 18.71 -15.05 5.72
N MET A 172 17.72 -15.00 4.82
CA MET A 172 17.92 -15.35 3.41
C MET A 172 18.77 -14.31 2.66
N GLU A 173 18.54 -13.01 2.92
CA GLU A 173 19.26 -11.92 2.26
C GLU A 173 20.71 -11.81 2.71
N ASP A 174 21.01 -12.13 3.99
CA ASP A 174 22.35 -12.11 4.56
C ASP A 174 23.12 -13.43 4.45
N SER A 175 22.46 -14.51 4.04
CA SER A 175 23.07 -15.83 3.98
C SER A 175 24.24 -15.89 2.98
N GLN A 176 25.33 -16.59 3.37
CA GLN A 176 26.50 -16.83 2.55
C GLN A 176 26.66 -18.33 2.24
N GLY A 177 26.85 -18.69 0.98
CA GLY A 177 27.07 -20.10 0.63
C GLY A 177 26.82 -20.42 -0.84
N PRO A 178 27.10 -21.65 -1.27
CA PRO A 178 26.88 -22.09 -2.64
C PRO A 178 25.37 -22.21 -2.91
N ARG A 179 24.80 -21.41 -3.78
CA ARG A 179 23.40 -21.36 -4.17
C ARG A 179 22.57 -20.25 -3.50
N ASN A 180 23.18 -19.24 -2.89
CA ASN A 180 22.44 -18.06 -2.41
C ASN A 180 21.97 -17.15 -3.53
N LYS A 181 22.58 -17.23 -4.69
CA LYS A 181 22.19 -16.40 -5.85
C LYS A 181 20.77 -16.76 -6.31
N GLY A 182 19.91 -15.76 -6.35
CA GLY A 182 18.53 -15.91 -6.82
C GLY A 182 17.52 -16.27 -5.71
N LEU A 183 17.93 -16.30 -4.46
CA LEU A 183 16.99 -16.36 -3.32
C LEU A 183 16.32 -15.00 -3.15
N HIS A 184 15.01 -14.96 -3.34
CA HIS A 184 14.22 -13.73 -3.26
C HIS A 184 12.93 -14.03 -2.48
N TYR A 185 12.96 -13.80 -1.17
CA TYR A 185 11.87 -14.09 -0.25
C TYR A 185 10.55 -13.44 -0.71
N LEU A 186 10.55 -12.13 -0.89
CA LEU A 186 9.36 -11.38 -1.31
C LEU A 186 8.81 -11.86 -2.66
N ALA A 187 9.68 -12.16 -3.62
CA ALA A 187 9.24 -12.65 -4.94
C ALA A 187 8.55 -14.03 -4.85
N ALA A 188 8.98 -14.90 -3.94
CA ALA A 188 8.32 -16.16 -3.66
C ALA A 188 6.93 -15.92 -3.03
N MET A 189 6.84 -15.06 -2.03
CA MET A 189 5.58 -14.69 -1.39
C MET A 189 4.57 -14.15 -2.39
N LEU A 190 4.98 -13.25 -3.27
CA LEU A 190 4.13 -12.68 -4.32
C LEU A 190 3.59 -13.74 -5.30
N LYS A 191 4.37 -14.79 -5.62
CA LYS A 191 3.88 -15.88 -6.46
C LYS A 191 2.72 -16.64 -5.82
N PHE A 192 2.83 -16.97 -4.53
CA PHE A 192 1.75 -17.62 -3.79
C PHE A 192 0.53 -16.71 -3.66
N TYR A 193 0.73 -15.45 -3.27
CA TYR A 193 -0.34 -14.47 -3.17
C TYR A 193 -1.14 -14.33 -4.47
N ARG A 194 -0.45 -14.20 -5.60
CA ARG A 194 -1.09 -14.15 -6.93
C ARG A 194 -1.93 -15.38 -7.22
N GLY A 195 -1.50 -16.56 -6.79
CA GLY A 195 -2.26 -17.80 -6.95
C GLY A 195 -3.63 -17.71 -6.29
N PHE A 196 -3.69 -17.26 -5.04
CA PHE A 196 -4.94 -17.07 -4.31
C PHE A 196 -5.81 -15.94 -4.92
N ARG A 197 -5.22 -14.79 -5.20
CA ARG A 197 -5.97 -13.64 -5.74
C ARG A 197 -6.57 -13.90 -7.12
N LYS A 198 -5.91 -14.68 -7.95
CA LYS A 198 -6.47 -15.12 -9.26
C LYS A 198 -7.73 -15.98 -9.10
N GLN A 199 -7.89 -16.65 -7.99
CA GLN A 199 -9.08 -17.44 -7.65
C GLN A 199 -10.13 -16.63 -6.86
N GLY A 200 -9.92 -15.33 -6.67
CA GLY A 200 -10.82 -14.48 -5.89
C GLY A 200 -10.74 -14.70 -4.38
N VAL A 201 -9.70 -15.37 -3.89
CA VAL A 201 -9.51 -15.66 -2.46
C VAL A 201 -8.83 -14.48 -1.76
N ASN A 202 -9.44 -14.00 -0.68
CA ASN A 202 -8.81 -13.02 0.20
C ASN A 202 -7.73 -13.69 1.06
N VAL A 203 -6.68 -12.95 1.35
CA VAL A 203 -5.51 -13.44 2.09
C VAL A 203 -5.16 -12.45 3.18
N ASP A 204 -5.00 -12.93 4.43
CA ASP A 204 -4.31 -12.18 5.46
C ASP A 204 -2.81 -12.46 5.38
N VAL A 205 -1.97 -11.45 5.58
CA VAL A 205 -0.51 -11.58 5.63
C VAL A 205 -0.09 -11.35 7.07
N ILE A 206 0.26 -12.43 7.77
CA ILE A 206 0.39 -12.44 9.22
C ILE A 206 1.78 -12.89 9.69
N ASP A 207 2.10 -12.58 10.95
CA ASP A 207 3.30 -13.02 11.64
C ASP A 207 3.25 -14.53 11.95
N MET A 208 4.43 -15.14 12.06
CA MET A 208 4.63 -16.54 12.47
C MET A 208 4.07 -16.85 13.87
N THR A 209 3.87 -15.84 14.72
CA THR A 209 3.36 -15.98 16.09
C THR A 209 1.85 -15.81 16.22
N CYS A 210 1.15 -15.51 15.13
CA CYS A 210 -0.29 -15.33 15.14
C CYS A 210 -1.04 -16.67 15.31
N GLU A 211 -2.19 -16.62 15.98
CA GLU A 211 -3.11 -17.75 16.05
C GLU A 211 -3.69 -18.09 14.68
N LEU A 212 -3.76 -19.38 14.34
CA LEU A 212 -4.17 -19.87 13.03
C LEU A 212 -5.59 -20.45 13.00
N ASP A 213 -6.28 -20.57 14.12
CA ASP A 213 -7.54 -21.29 14.27
C ASP A 213 -8.68 -20.77 13.37
N LYS A 214 -8.63 -19.51 12.99
CA LYS A 214 -9.63 -18.90 12.08
C LYS A 214 -9.40 -19.20 10.61
N TYR A 215 -8.24 -19.73 10.23
CA TYR A 215 -7.89 -20.02 8.84
C TYR A 215 -8.15 -21.48 8.47
N LYS A 216 -8.30 -21.75 7.18
CA LYS A 216 -8.60 -23.09 6.63
C LYS A 216 -7.43 -23.63 5.83
#